data_4156c3bee720667aa45a6feb629c7bcf
#
_entry.id   4156c3bee720667aa45a6feb629c7bcf
#
_cell.length_a   1.000
_cell.length_b   1.000
_cell.length_c   1.000
_cell.angle_alpha   90.00
_cell.angle_beta   90.00
_cell.angle_gamma   90.00
#
_symmetry.space_group_name_H-M   'P 1'
#
loop_
_entity.id
_entity.type
_entity.pdbx_description
1 polymer ?
#
loop_
_entity_poly.entity_id
_entity_poly.type
_entity_poly.pdbx_seq_one_letter_code
_entity_poly.pdbx_strand_id
1 'polypeptide(L)'
;MLNGITTRLKIALVAEQRSTYLGLGFTNEECAALTHDGEIKAVAGTLETLGHEVILVPGVSSLVECLSAGTYKKWDLVFNMAQGFHGPAREAHVPALLEAYSIPFTFSDAATMALCQNKGNTKVSATNMHICCRCTYKSQ
;
A
#
# COMPACT_ATOMS: atom_id res chain seq x y z
N MET A 1 -20.28 8.59 -27.93
CA MET A 1 -19.01 7.84 -27.91
C MET A 1 -17.97 8.73 -27.25
N LEU A 2 -17.64 8.48 -26.00
CA LEU A 2 -16.57 9.20 -25.30
C LEU A 2 -15.26 8.60 -25.81
N ASN A 3 -14.59 9.27 -26.70
CA ASN A 3 -13.19 8.98 -27.02
C ASN A 3 -12.33 9.37 -25.82
N GLY A 4 -12.26 8.49 -24.82
CA GLY A 4 -11.35 8.65 -23.72
C GLY A 4 -9.92 8.47 -24.24
N ILE A 5 -9.20 9.57 -24.38
CA ILE A 5 -7.73 9.53 -24.50
C ILE A 5 -7.25 8.96 -23.17
N THR A 6 -7.03 7.66 -23.13
CA THR A 6 -6.43 7.02 -21.95
C THR A 6 -4.96 7.43 -21.92
N THR A 7 -4.63 8.43 -21.13
CA THR A 7 -3.24 8.84 -20.94
C THR A 7 -2.45 7.68 -20.36
N ARG A 8 -1.42 7.19 -21.07
CA ARG A 8 -0.51 6.17 -20.57
C ARG A 8 0.30 6.73 -19.40
N LEU A 9 0.14 6.14 -18.23
CA LEU A 9 0.87 6.48 -17.02
C LEU A 9 1.99 5.48 -16.74
N LYS A 10 3.05 5.95 -16.09
CA LYS A 10 4.06 5.12 -15.45
C LYS A 10 3.69 4.95 -13.99
N ILE A 11 3.23 3.77 -13.64
CA ILE A 11 2.71 3.43 -12.32
C ILE A 11 3.72 2.58 -11.58
N ALA A 12 4.20 3.05 -10.43
CA ALA A 12 4.96 2.21 -9.53
C ALA A 12 3.98 1.43 -8.64
N LEU A 13 3.99 0.10 -8.71
CA LEU A 13 3.20 -0.78 -7.86
C LEU A 13 4.05 -1.18 -6.66
N VAL A 14 3.75 -0.60 -5.49
CA VAL A 14 4.47 -0.89 -4.24
C VAL A 14 3.73 -1.96 -3.45
N ALA A 15 4.38 -3.09 -3.23
CA ALA A 15 3.81 -4.22 -2.48
C ALA A 15 4.90 -5.13 -1.93
N GLU A 16 4.75 -5.63 -0.69
CA GLU A 16 5.58 -6.70 -0.17
C GLU A 16 5.15 -8.03 -0.78
N GLN A 17 6.05 -8.64 -1.57
CA GLN A 17 5.83 -9.97 -2.13
C GLN A 17 6.05 -11.04 -1.04
N ARG A 18 5.01 -11.80 -0.75
CA ARG A 18 5.07 -12.86 0.26
C ARG A 18 6.19 -13.88 -0.01
N SER A 19 6.37 -14.27 -1.25
CA SER A 19 7.43 -15.21 -1.65
C SER A 19 8.84 -14.70 -1.34
N THR A 20 9.08 -13.40 -1.45
CA THR A 20 10.37 -12.78 -1.13
C THR A 20 10.71 -12.95 0.35
N TYR A 21 9.75 -12.68 1.25
CA TYR A 21 9.96 -12.80 2.69
C TYR A 21 10.11 -14.26 3.13
N LEU A 22 9.33 -15.17 2.55
CA LEU A 22 9.54 -16.62 2.75
C LEU A 22 10.93 -17.06 2.31
N GLY A 23 11.44 -16.55 1.18
CA GLY A 23 12.80 -16.81 0.70
C GLY A 23 13.89 -16.25 1.62
N LEU A 24 13.60 -15.20 2.39
CA LEU A 24 14.48 -14.65 3.43
C LEU A 24 14.44 -15.44 4.74
N GLY A 25 13.63 -16.49 4.85
CA GLY A 25 13.56 -17.38 6.00
C GLY A 25 12.47 -17.04 7.01
N PHE A 26 11.58 -16.08 6.72
CA PHE A 26 10.40 -15.82 7.55
C PHE A 26 9.38 -16.95 7.42
N THR A 27 8.62 -17.18 8.48
CA THR A 27 7.60 -18.23 8.53
C THR A 27 6.33 -17.84 7.78
N ASN A 28 5.48 -18.82 7.46
CA ASN A 28 4.17 -18.58 6.87
C ASN A 28 3.26 -17.71 7.76
N GLU A 29 3.38 -17.84 9.08
CA GLU A 29 2.60 -17.06 10.05
C GLU A 29 3.02 -15.60 10.05
N GLU A 30 4.32 -15.32 10.06
CA GLU A 30 4.86 -13.96 9.98
C GLU A 30 4.48 -13.28 8.65
N CYS A 31 4.44 -14.04 7.56
CA CYS A 31 4.07 -13.55 6.23
C CYS A 31 2.56 -13.57 5.95
N ALA A 32 1.72 -13.98 6.93
CA ALA A 32 0.29 -14.15 6.69
C ALA A 32 -0.45 -12.88 6.27
N ALA A 33 0.02 -11.71 6.73
CA ALA A 33 -0.57 -10.42 6.40
C ALA A 33 -0.05 -9.83 5.09
N LEU A 34 1.01 -10.38 4.49
CA LEU A 34 1.58 -9.86 3.26
C LEU A 34 0.72 -10.22 2.05
N THR A 35 0.71 -9.34 1.06
CA THR A 35 -0.04 -9.53 -0.19
C THR A 35 0.46 -10.78 -0.93
N HIS A 36 -0.48 -11.61 -1.37
CA HIS A 36 -0.14 -12.80 -2.13
C HIS A 36 0.38 -12.41 -3.52
N ASP A 37 1.44 -13.08 -3.99
CA ASP A 37 2.09 -12.78 -5.27
C ASP A 37 1.13 -12.82 -6.46
N GLY A 38 0.10 -13.69 -6.40
CA GLY A 38 -0.96 -13.77 -7.41
C GLY A 38 -1.81 -12.49 -7.48
N GLU A 39 -2.09 -11.85 -6.34
CA GLU A 39 -2.86 -10.61 -6.29
C GLU A 39 -2.04 -9.46 -6.89
N ILE A 40 -0.75 -9.38 -6.56
CA ILE A 40 0.17 -8.38 -7.14
C ILE A 40 0.23 -8.53 -8.66
N LYS A 41 0.36 -9.77 -9.16
CA LYS A 41 0.37 -10.06 -10.59
C LYS A 41 -0.95 -9.70 -11.27
N ALA A 42 -2.07 -9.98 -10.63
CA ALA A 42 -3.40 -9.66 -11.18
C ALA A 42 -3.60 -8.14 -11.30
N VAL A 43 -3.21 -7.38 -10.29
CA VAL A 43 -3.28 -5.91 -10.33
C VAL A 43 -2.35 -5.35 -11.38
N ALA A 44 -1.08 -5.80 -11.42
CA ALA A 44 -0.12 -5.37 -12.43
C ALA A 44 -0.63 -5.62 -13.85
N GLY A 45 -1.07 -6.85 -14.14
CA GLY A 45 -1.61 -7.21 -15.46
C GLY A 45 -2.88 -6.44 -15.84
N THR A 46 -3.71 -6.08 -14.87
CA THR A 46 -4.89 -5.25 -15.13
C THR A 46 -4.49 -3.83 -15.51
N LEU A 47 -3.54 -3.22 -14.78
CA LEU A 47 -3.04 -1.88 -15.10
C LEU A 47 -2.35 -1.85 -16.48
N GLU A 48 -1.59 -2.89 -16.82
CA GLU A 48 -0.97 -3.03 -18.15
C GLU A 48 -2.03 -3.19 -19.26
N THR A 49 -3.09 -3.96 -19.00
CA THR A 49 -4.21 -4.12 -19.95
C THR A 49 -4.95 -2.81 -20.18
N LEU A 50 -4.99 -1.93 -19.18
CA LEU A 50 -5.51 -0.57 -19.30
C LEU A 50 -4.57 0.38 -20.05
N GLY A 51 -3.39 -0.08 -20.47
CA GLY A 51 -2.43 0.67 -21.29
C GLY A 51 -1.36 1.40 -20.51
N HIS A 52 -1.25 1.18 -19.18
CA HIS A 52 -0.22 1.80 -18.35
C HIS A 52 1.10 1.01 -18.37
N GLU A 53 2.19 1.69 -18.01
CA GLU A 53 3.50 1.07 -17.77
C GLU A 53 3.60 0.79 -16.27
N VAL A 54 3.79 -0.47 -15.87
CA VAL A 54 3.86 -0.86 -14.47
C VAL A 54 5.29 -1.21 -14.06
N ILE A 55 5.74 -0.62 -12.96
CA ILE A 55 7.05 -0.88 -12.35
C ILE A 55 6.80 -1.45 -10.97
N LEU A 56 7.20 -2.71 -10.74
CA LEU A 56 7.07 -3.33 -9.43
C LEU A 56 8.16 -2.83 -8.48
N VAL A 57 7.75 -2.38 -7.30
CA VAL A 57 8.64 -1.92 -6.21
C VAL A 57 8.38 -2.81 -5.00
N PRO A 58 9.27 -3.78 -4.71
CA PRO A 58 9.08 -4.77 -3.64
C PRO A 58 9.25 -4.18 -2.24
N GLY A 59 8.17 -3.58 -1.71
CA GLY A 59 8.10 -3.10 -0.33
C GLY A 59 8.90 -1.83 -0.02
N VAL A 60 8.97 -1.53 1.28
CA VAL A 60 9.54 -0.27 1.80
C VAL A 60 11.03 -0.10 1.46
N SER A 61 11.83 -1.16 1.59
CA SER A 61 13.29 -1.06 1.33
C SER A 61 13.59 -0.64 -0.10
N SER A 62 12.94 -1.30 -1.08
CA SER A 62 13.11 -0.95 -2.49
C SER A 62 12.55 0.44 -2.81
N LEU A 63 11.47 0.87 -2.13
CA LEU A 63 10.98 2.23 -2.26
C LEU A 63 12.04 3.24 -1.80
N VAL A 64 12.66 3.02 -0.63
CA VAL A 64 13.74 3.90 -0.12
C VAL A 64 14.91 3.97 -1.09
N GLU A 65 15.31 2.85 -1.69
CA GLU A 65 16.35 2.83 -2.74
C GLU A 65 15.95 3.69 -3.95
N CYS A 66 14.72 3.56 -4.43
CA CYS A 66 14.19 4.36 -5.53
C CYS A 66 14.16 5.86 -5.19
N LEU A 67 13.78 6.20 -3.96
CA LEU A 67 13.74 7.59 -3.47
C LEU A 67 15.15 8.18 -3.41
N SER A 68 16.11 7.44 -2.85
CA SER A 68 17.51 7.86 -2.74
C SER A 68 18.18 8.04 -4.09
N ALA A 69 17.91 7.13 -5.03
CA ALA A 69 18.44 7.18 -6.40
C ALA A 69 17.72 8.21 -7.29
N GLY A 70 16.61 8.78 -6.84
CA GLY A 70 15.81 9.74 -7.62
C GLY A 70 15.04 9.12 -8.79
N THR A 71 14.94 7.80 -8.87
CA THR A 71 14.27 7.08 -9.97
C THR A 71 12.76 7.28 -9.94
N TYR A 72 12.19 7.56 -8.76
CA TYR A 72 10.77 7.88 -8.55
C TYR A 72 10.28 9.07 -9.40
N LYS A 73 11.17 9.99 -9.81
CA LYS A 73 10.81 11.17 -10.63
C LYS A 73 10.24 10.81 -12.00
N LYS A 74 10.35 9.54 -12.41
CA LYS A 74 9.77 9.01 -13.64
C LYS A 74 8.37 8.46 -13.46
N TRP A 75 7.87 8.35 -12.22
CA TRP A 75 6.55 7.82 -11.92
C TRP A 75 5.49 8.92 -11.98
N ASP A 76 4.36 8.63 -12.58
CA ASP A 76 3.20 9.51 -12.59
C ASP A 76 2.30 9.26 -11.37
N LEU A 77 2.28 8.00 -10.89
CA LEU A 77 1.44 7.55 -9.79
C LEU A 77 2.09 6.35 -9.08
N VAL A 78 1.89 6.26 -7.78
CA VAL A 78 2.16 5.03 -7.03
C VAL A 78 0.85 4.32 -6.73
N PHE A 79 0.72 3.06 -7.14
CA PHE A 79 -0.35 2.17 -6.70
C PHE A 79 0.13 1.45 -5.44
N ASN A 80 -0.40 1.85 -4.29
CA ASN A 80 0.09 1.36 -3.00
C ASN A 80 -0.70 0.13 -2.53
N MET A 81 -0.07 -1.05 -2.54
CA MET A 81 -0.59 -2.29 -1.96
C MET A 81 0.23 -2.74 -0.76
N ALA A 82 1.11 -1.87 -0.25
CA ALA A 82 2.02 -2.24 0.83
C ALA A 82 1.27 -2.45 2.14
N GLN A 83 1.49 -3.60 2.77
CA GLN A 83 0.98 -3.97 4.09
C GLN A 83 1.97 -3.60 5.20
N GLY A 84 3.24 -3.39 4.82
CA GLY A 84 4.34 -3.26 5.75
C GLY A 84 4.61 -4.55 6.55
N PHE A 85 5.81 -4.68 7.10
CA PHE A 85 6.17 -5.91 7.82
C PHE A 85 6.36 -5.66 9.32
N HIS A 86 6.93 -4.54 9.71
CA HIS A 86 7.27 -4.24 11.10
C HIS A 86 6.52 -3.03 11.67
N GLY A 87 6.19 -3.13 12.94
CA GLY A 87 5.65 -2.04 13.73
C GLY A 87 4.11 -1.93 13.74
N PRO A 88 3.57 -1.22 14.74
CA PRO A 88 2.12 -1.10 14.95
C PRO A 88 1.42 -0.22 13.90
N ALA A 89 2.15 0.62 13.18
CA ALA A 89 1.64 1.47 12.10
C ALA A 89 2.29 1.13 10.75
N ARG A 90 2.59 -0.15 10.52
CA ARG A 90 3.36 -0.62 9.36
C ARG A 90 2.76 -0.21 8.01
N GLU A 91 1.44 -0.18 7.89
CA GLU A 91 0.75 0.20 6.65
C GLU A 91 0.88 1.70 6.33
N ALA A 92 1.26 2.52 7.32
CA ALA A 92 1.49 3.94 7.14
C ALA A 92 2.90 4.30 6.62
N HIS A 93 3.85 3.37 6.62
CA HIS A 93 5.24 3.66 6.25
C HIS A 93 5.38 4.11 4.80
N VAL A 94 4.73 3.41 3.87
CA VAL A 94 4.78 3.78 2.43
C VAL A 94 4.07 5.09 2.18
N PRO A 95 2.82 5.32 2.63
CA PRO A 95 2.18 6.62 2.50
C PRO A 95 3.02 7.79 3.06
N ALA A 96 3.60 7.63 4.25
CA ALA A 96 4.42 8.69 4.86
C ALA A 96 5.65 9.07 4.00
N LEU A 97 6.32 8.08 3.41
CA LEU A 97 7.41 8.33 2.48
C LEU A 97 6.93 9.05 1.22
N LEU A 98 5.82 8.60 0.65
CA LEU A 98 5.26 9.19 -0.58
C LEU A 98 4.80 10.64 -0.35
N GLU A 99 4.18 10.93 0.81
CA GLU A 99 3.82 12.29 1.21
C GLU A 99 5.04 13.20 1.37
N ALA A 100 6.09 12.71 2.06
CA ALA A 100 7.32 13.45 2.28
C ALA A 100 8.02 13.86 0.97
N TYR A 101 7.87 13.04 -0.07
CA TYR A 101 8.42 13.30 -1.40
C TYR A 101 7.43 13.90 -2.38
N SER A 102 6.19 14.22 -1.94
CA SER A 102 5.11 14.77 -2.76
C SER A 102 4.79 13.93 -4.00
N ILE A 103 4.81 12.60 -3.85
CA ILE A 103 4.52 11.64 -4.92
C ILE A 103 3.03 11.29 -4.87
N PRO A 104 2.27 11.43 -5.97
CA PRO A 104 0.87 10.99 -6.01
C PRO A 104 0.74 9.48 -5.78
N PHE A 105 -0.23 9.08 -4.95
CA PHE A 105 -0.47 7.67 -4.66
C PHE A 105 -1.95 7.37 -4.43
N THR A 106 -2.30 6.08 -4.54
CA THR A 106 -3.66 5.59 -4.29
C THR A 106 -3.87 5.26 -2.81
N PHE A 107 -5.16 5.26 -2.41
CA PHE A 107 -5.67 4.99 -1.05
C PHE A 107 -5.42 6.14 -0.07
N SER A 108 -5.40 5.84 1.23
CA SER A 108 -5.41 6.84 2.29
C SER A 108 -4.03 7.36 2.65
N ASP A 109 -3.99 8.57 3.19
CA ASP A 109 -2.80 9.18 3.78
C ASP A 109 -2.25 8.38 4.97
N ALA A 110 -1.01 8.72 5.39
CA ALA A 110 -0.31 7.99 6.45
C ALA A 110 -1.04 8.06 7.80
N ALA A 111 -1.65 9.19 8.14
CA ALA A 111 -2.36 9.36 9.41
C ALA A 111 -3.62 8.49 9.45
N THR A 112 -4.38 8.46 8.37
CA THR A 112 -5.57 7.62 8.23
C THR A 112 -5.20 6.14 8.28
N MET A 113 -4.15 5.71 7.57
CA MET A 113 -3.69 4.31 7.59
C MET A 113 -3.26 3.90 8.99
N ALA A 114 -2.45 4.70 9.70
CA ALA A 114 -2.02 4.41 11.06
C ALA A 114 -3.21 4.32 12.04
N LEU A 115 -4.19 5.21 11.90
CA LEU A 115 -5.39 5.21 12.73
C LEU A 115 -6.23 3.95 12.50
N CYS A 116 -6.51 3.62 11.23
CA CYS A 116 -7.36 2.50 10.86
C CYS A 116 -6.75 1.14 11.22
N GLN A 117 -5.42 1.03 11.18
CA GLN A 117 -4.73 -0.20 11.58
C GLN A 117 -4.89 -0.48 13.09
N ASN A 118 -4.99 0.55 13.92
CA ASN A 118 -5.23 0.41 15.34
C ASN A 118 -6.73 0.43 15.66
N LYS A 119 -7.32 -0.76 15.80
CA LYS A 119 -8.77 -0.93 16.07
C LYS A 119 -9.26 -0.21 17.32
N GLY A 120 -8.41 -0.10 18.36
CA GLY A 120 -8.72 0.64 19.60
C GLY A 120 -8.87 2.13 19.34
N ASN A 121 -7.86 2.73 18.69
CA ASN A 121 -7.86 4.15 18.37
C ASN A 121 -8.96 4.49 17.37
N THR A 122 -9.22 3.62 16.39
CA THR A 122 -10.32 3.79 15.42
C THR A 122 -11.68 3.86 16.15
N LYS A 123 -11.92 3.00 17.11
CA LYS A 123 -13.18 3.02 17.90
C LYS A 123 -13.33 4.30 18.70
N VAL A 124 -12.28 4.75 19.39
CA VAL A 124 -12.30 5.99 20.17
C VAL A 124 -12.56 7.19 19.27
N SER A 125 -11.87 7.28 18.15
CA SER A 125 -12.05 8.37 17.18
C SER A 125 -13.46 8.38 16.59
N ALA A 126 -13.97 7.22 16.17
CA ALA A 126 -15.32 7.09 15.63
C ALA A 126 -16.40 7.48 16.66
N THR A 127 -16.21 7.11 17.94
CA THR A 127 -17.13 7.48 19.03
C THR A 127 -17.15 8.99 19.24
N ASN A 128 -15.98 9.62 19.26
CA ASN A 128 -15.86 11.06 19.44
C ASN A 128 -16.47 11.87 18.27
N MET A 129 -16.48 11.29 17.07
CA MET A 129 -17.11 11.88 15.88
C MET A 129 -18.60 11.54 15.74
N HIS A 130 -19.24 10.92 16.73
CA HIS A 130 -20.62 10.43 16.69
C HIS A 130 -20.93 9.46 15.53
N ILE A 131 -19.92 8.82 14.99
CA ILE A 131 -20.09 7.76 13.99
C ILE A 131 -20.51 6.49 14.73
N CYS A 132 -21.74 6.03 14.50
CA CYS A 132 -22.28 4.82 15.12
C CYS A 132 -21.54 3.58 14.63
N CYS A 133 -20.45 3.20 15.28
CA CYS A 133 -19.79 1.92 15.08
C CYS A 133 -20.55 0.83 15.83
N ARG A 134 -21.54 0.23 15.20
CA ARG A 134 -22.21 -1.00 15.68
C ARG A 134 -21.28 -2.20 15.48
N CYS A 135 -20.20 -2.27 16.24
CA CYS A 135 -19.41 -3.49 16.39
C CYS A 135 -19.43 -3.88 17.86
N THR A 136 -20.39 -4.71 18.24
CA THR A 136 -20.39 -5.44 19.51
C THR A 136 -19.30 -6.51 19.43
N TYR A 137 -18.07 -6.18 19.78
CA TYR A 137 -17.07 -7.18 20.12
C TYR A 137 -17.31 -7.58 21.57
N LYS A 138 -17.92 -8.75 21.80
CA LYS A 138 -17.91 -9.39 23.12
C LYS A 138 -16.50 -9.93 23.33
N SER A 139 -15.77 -9.33 24.26
CA SER A 139 -14.55 -9.92 24.82
C SER A 139 -14.96 -11.21 25.55
N GLN A 140 -14.43 -12.33 25.12
CA GLN A 140 -14.29 -13.53 25.94
C GLN A 140 -12.98 -13.46 26.69
#